data_eda529a0d4c069f9d205f8bb8a9f6449
#
_entry.id   eda529a0d4c069f9d205f8bb8a9f6449
#
_cell.length_a   1.000
_cell.length_b   1.000
_cell.length_c   1.000
_cell.angle_alpha   90.00
_cell.angle_beta   90.00
_cell.angle_gamma   90.00
#
_symmetry.space_group_name_H-M   'P 1'
#
loop_
_entity.id
_entity.type
_entity.pdbx_description
1 polymer ?
#
loop_
_entity_poly.entity_id
_entity_poly.type
_entity_poly.pdbx_seq_one_letter_code
_entity_poly.pdbx_strand_id
1 'polypeptide(L)'
;NTAAGSNAAQTKKGGKYVDSFMGYLNYYDPIYFTNKVFLHKACAQDVPDTTNALGGILCLWNDVRVDDKTRIALHNGMINGMMVYAERFWNGGEGSWDELSEFEDKMSYHKSHIVKNHDVRWHPNAMTSWKIKIDGNDTLYARGGAVDVNDLCTENSITVGDTVSAWAFTNFNSECDTTIKVWVGFEAAARSNRISGGIGPQGKWENQGRLFVNDKEYFPSQEWNGPEKYAFHFNTWHKPEEELPYTDEQFYWMREPLSIDLKQGDNEIKLYIPKTFRGQRWSFGFLKVTE
;
A
#
# COMPACT_ATOMS: atom_id res chain seq x y z
N ASN A 1 7.12 -17.03 -6.68
CA ASN A 1 8.03 -15.86 -6.60
C ASN A 1 9.31 -16.16 -7.32
N THR A 2 9.29 -16.07 -8.62
CA THR A 2 10.52 -16.11 -9.38
C THR A 2 11.14 -14.72 -9.33
N ALA A 3 12.33 -14.63 -8.74
CA ALA A 3 13.11 -13.41 -8.83
C ALA A 3 13.33 -13.05 -10.31
N ALA A 4 13.37 -11.76 -10.64
CA ALA A 4 13.57 -11.28 -12.01
C ALA A 4 14.73 -11.99 -12.74
N GLY A 5 15.75 -12.44 -12.00
CA GLY A 5 16.86 -13.24 -12.53
C GLY A 5 16.47 -14.61 -13.06
N SER A 6 15.45 -15.28 -12.54
CA SER A 6 15.02 -16.58 -13.07
C SER A 6 14.21 -16.45 -14.35
N ASN A 7 13.43 -15.39 -14.51
CA ASN A 7 12.71 -15.09 -15.74
C ASN A 7 13.68 -14.79 -16.88
N ALA A 8 14.68 -13.93 -16.64
CA ALA A 8 15.73 -13.63 -17.62
C ALA A 8 16.53 -14.88 -18.01
N ALA A 9 16.84 -15.77 -17.07
CA ALA A 9 17.53 -17.03 -17.35
C ALA A 9 16.66 -17.99 -18.19
N GLN A 10 15.35 -18.01 -17.95
CA GLN A 10 14.42 -18.85 -18.71
C GLN A 10 14.26 -18.33 -20.14
N THR A 11 14.15 -17.01 -20.33
CA THR A 11 14.10 -16.37 -21.64
C THR A 11 15.34 -16.71 -22.47
N LYS A 12 16.54 -16.62 -21.89
CA LYS A 12 17.81 -16.98 -22.57
C LYS A 12 17.84 -18.42 -23.03
N LYS A 13 17.09 -19.31 -22.41
CA LYS A 13 16.97 -20.73 -22.80
C LYS A 13 15.84 -20.99 -23.81
N GLY A 14 15.12 -19.97 -24.26
CA GLY A 14 13.99 -20.10 -25.17
C GLY A 14 12.75 -20.75 -24.54
N GLY A 15 12.69 -20.85 -23.22
CA GLY A 15 11.55 -21.39 -22.50
C GLY A 15 10.40 -20.38 -22.36
N LYS A 16 9.17 -20.86 -22.48
CA LYS A 16 7.96 -20.06 -22.17
C LYS A 16 7.80 -19.91 -20.67
N TYR A 17 7.32 -18.75 -20.23
CA TYR A 17 7.09 -18.47 -18.82
C TYR A 17 5.97 -17.46 -18.59
N VAL A 18 5.49 -17.43 -17.35
CA VAL A 18 4.49 -16.48 -16.86
C VAL A 18 5.07 -15.77 -15.65
N ASP A 19 4.96 -14.47 -15.60
CA ASP A 19 5.43 -13.66 -14.48
C ASP A 19 4.38 -13.69 -13.35
N SER A 20 4.82 -13.94 -12.14
CA SER A 20 3.99 -13.89 -10.94
C SER A 20 4.52 -12.90 -9.90
N PHE A 21 5.24 -11.87 -10.35
CA PHE A 21 5.77 -10.83 -9.48
C PHE A 21 4.64 -10.17 -8.68
N MET A 22 4.76 -10.19 -7.35
CA MET A 22 3.74 -9.69 -6.45
C MET A 22 2.30 -10.20 -6.75
N GLY A 23 2.17 -11.36 -7.38
CA GLY A 23 0.89 -11.88 -7.88
C GLY A 23 -0.14 -12.27 -6.80
N TYR A 24 0.12 -11.97 -5.52
CA TYR A 24 -0.75 -12.32 -4.39
C TYR A 24 -1.35 -11.05 -3.77
N LEU A 25 -2.57 -10.72 -4.15
CA LEU A 25 -3.29 -9.53 -3.68
C LEU A 25 -3.51 -9.51 -2.16
N ASN A 26 -3.72 -10.68 -1.56
CA ASN A 26 -3.97 -10.82 -0.13
C ASN A 26 -2.73 -10.57 0.74
N TYR A 27 -1.57 -10.38 0.15
CA TYR A 27 -0.30 -10.26 0.87
C TYR A 27 0.19 -8.81 1.04
N TYR A 28 -0.21 -7.92 0.15
CA TYR A 28 0.28 -6.55 0.09
C TYR A 28 -0.81 -5.52 0.37
N ASP A 29 -0.38 -4.36 0.86
CA ASP A 29 -1.19 -3.15 0.81
C ASP A 29 -1.58 -2.85 -0.63
N PRO A 30 -2.86 -2.61 -0.96
CA PRO A 30 -3.30 -2.41 -2.34
C PRO A 30 -2.64 -1.23 -3.05
N ILE A 31 -2.32 -0.16 -2.33
CA ILE A 31 -1.69 1.03 -2.91
C ILE A 31 -0.22 0.77 -3.18
N TYR A 32 0.48 0.21 -2.19
CA TYR A 32 1.86 -0.24 -2.35
C TYR A 32 2.00 -1.27 -3.49
N PHE A 33 1.08 -2.25 -3.53
CA PHE A 33 1.00 -3.26 -4.59
C PHE A 33 0.90 -2.61 -5.97
N THR A 34 -0.04 -1.68 -6.16
CA THR A 34 -0.28 -1.01 -7.43
C THR A 34 0.97 -0.27 -7.91
N ASN A 35 1.60 0.51 -7.02
CA ASN A 35 2.80 1.26 -7.35
C ASN A 35 3.96 0.32 -7.73
N LYS A 36 4.23 -0.70 -6.93
CA LYS A 36 5.33 -1.66 -7.17
C LYS A 36 5.13 -2.46 -8.46
N VAL A 37 3.91 -2.90 -8.74
CA VAL A 37 3.62 -3.64 -9.97
C VAL A 37 3.75 -2.72 -11.18
N PHE A 38 3.27 -1.48 -11.07
CA PHE A 38 3.38 -0.54 -12.18
C PHE A 38 4.84 -0.25 -12.55
N LEU A 39 5.70 -0.10 -11.56
CA LEU A 39 7.13 0.17 -11.75
C LEU A 39 7.95 -1.10 -12.06
N HIS A 40 7.32 -2.28 -11.94
CA HIS A 40 8.01 -3.54 -12.24
C HIS A 40 8.28 -3.72 -13.72
N LYS A 41 9.46 -4.22 -14.04
CA LYS A 41 9.82 -4.64 -15.39
C LYS A 41 9.09 -5.95 -15.73
N ALA A 42 7.94 -5.83 -16.37
CA ALA A 42 7.07 -6.95 -16.68
C ALA A 42 7.83 -8.04 -17.46
N CYS A 43 7.73 -9.27 -16.99
CA CYS A 43 8.42 -10.43 -17.56
C CYS A 43 9.96 -10.28 -17.67
N ALA A 44 10.58 -9.35 -16.94
CA ALA A 44 11.99 -9.00 -17.03
C ALA A 44 12.44 -8.64 -18.47
N GLN A 45 11.53 -8.09 -19.29
CA GLN A 45 11.78 -7.69 -20.68
C GLN A 45 11.84 -6.18 -20.81
N ASP A 46 12.78 -5.66 -21.61
CA ASP A 46 12.86 -4.22 -21.92
C ASP A 46 11.74 -3.77 -22.87
N VAL A 47 11.26 -4.71 -23.67
CA VAL A 47 10.16 -4.52 -24.63
C VAL A 47 9.24 -5.74 -24.57
N PRO A 48 7.97 -5.61 -25.01
CA PRO A 48 7.08 -6.76 -25.09
C PRO A 48 7.69 -7.89 -25.91
N ASP A 49 7.83 -9.08 -25.32
CA ASP A 49 8.20 -10.31 -26.02
C ASP A 49 7.03 -11.28 -25.97
N THR A 50 6.28 -11.37 -27.05
CA THR A 50 5.13 -12.24 -27.16
C THR A 50 5.48 -13.71 -27.48
N THR A 51 6.76 -14.01 -27.67
CA THR A 51 7.21 -15.33 -28.06
C THR A 51 7.33 -16.26 -26.85
N ASN A 52 8.01 -15.80 -25.79
CA ASN A 52 8.32 -16.60 -24.62
C ASN A 52 7.66 -16.07 -23.34
N ALA A 53 7.46 -14.78 -23.21
CA ALA A 53 6.76 -14.15 -22.11
C ALA A 53 5.26 -14.19 -22.37
N LEU A 54 4.55 -15.08 -21.67
CA LEU A 54 3.12 -15.31 -21.93
C LEU A 54 2.18 -14.35 -21.16
N GLY A 55 2.73 -13.53 -20.25
CA GLY A 55 1.98 -12.58 -19.41
C GLY A 55 2.21 -12.79 -17.92
N GLY A 56 1.23 -12.38 -17.12
CA GLY A 56 1.30 -12.46 -15.66
C GLY A 56 0.15 -13.26 -15.04
N ILE A 57 0.37 -13.72 -13.81
CA ILE A 57 -0.67 -14.33 -12.96
C ILE A 57 -0.91 -13.45 -11.75
N LEU A 58 -2.16 -13.05 -11.54
CA LEU A 58 -2.66 -12.38 -10.38
C LEU A 58 -3.57 -13.32 -9.60
N CYS A 59 -3.27 -13.51 -8.30
CA CYS A 59 -3.99 -14.41 -7.43
C CYS A 59 -4.75 -13.65 -6.35
N LEU A 60 -6.03 -13.94 -6.21
CA LEU A 60 -6.83 -13.52 -5.07
C LEU A 60 -7.01 -14.74 -4.15
N TRP A 61 -6.18 -14.80 -3.10
CA TRP A 61 -6.28 -15.86 -2.09
C TRP A 61 -7.00 -15.32 -0.87
N ASN A 62 -7.97 -16.05 -0.41
CA ASN A 62 -8.74 -15.70 0.76
C ASN A 62 -8.15 -16.35 2.02
N ASP A 63 -6.92 -16.00 2.36
CA ASP A 63 -6.20 -16.56 3.52
C ASP A 63 -6.66 -15.96 4.85
N VAL A 64 -7.46 -14.91 4.81
CA VAL A 64 -8.00 -14.27 6.00
C VAL A 64 -9.51 -14.25 5.96
N ARG A 65 -10.08 -14.56 7.11
CA ARG A 65 -11.51 -14.45 7.31
C ARG A 65 -11.94 -13.00 7.36
N VAL A 66 -13.01 -12.65 6.67
CA VAL A 66 -13.63 -11.33 6.68
C VAL A 66 -15.05 -11.45 7.23
N ASP A 67 -15.55 -10.39 7.85
CA ASP A 67 -16.91 -10.38 8.39
C ASP A 67 -17.94 -10.53 7.25
N ASP A 68 -17.78 -9.71 6.22
CA ASP A 68 -18.62 -9.75 5.03
C ASP A 68 -17.84 -10.31 3.83
N LYS A 69 -18.19 -11.50 3.41
CA LYS A 69 -17.52 -12.19 2.29
C LYS A 69 -17.67 -11.45 0.96
N THR A 70 -18.69 -10.62 0.80
CA THR A 70 -18.88 -9.80 -0.40
C THR A 70 -17.81 -8.72 -0.55
N ARG A 71 -17.14 -8.38 0.55
CA ARG A 71 -16.09 -7.35 0.63
C ARG A 71 -14.68 -7.86 0.32
N ILE A 72 -14.48 -9.16 0.12
CA ILE A 72 -13.16 -9.78 -0.11
C ILE A 72 -12.38 -9.07 -1.23
N ALA A 73 -13.05 -8.75 -2.33
CA ALA A 73 -12.43 -8.08 -3.46
C ALA A 73 -11.91 -6.67 -3.10
N LEU A 74 -12.64 -5.94 -2.27
CA LEU A 74 -12.28 -4.60 -1.82
C LEU A 74 -11.14 -4.64 -0.80
N HIS A 75 -11.23 -5.55 0.17
CA HIS A 75 -10.17 -5.75 1.16
C HIS A 75 -8.83 -6.13 0.53
N ASN A 76 -8.85 -6.73 -0.64
CA ASN A 76 -7.65 -7.14 -1.38
C ASN A 76 -7.29 -6.22 -2.55
N GLY A 77 -8.04 -5.15 -2.79
CA GLY A 77 -7.79 -4.24 -3.90
C GLY A 77 -7.83 -4.93 -5.27
N MET A 78 -8.74 -5.93 -5.45
CA MET A 78 -8.76 -6.78 -6.63
C MET A 78 -8.88 -5.99 -7.94
N ILE A 79 -9.79 -5.03 -8.01
CA ILE A 79 -10.01 -4.26 -9.24
C ILE A 79 -8.77 -3.43 -9.59
N ASN A 80 -8.20 -2.74 -8.61
CA ASN A 80 -6.97 -1.97 -8.78
C ASN A 80 -5.81 -2.86 -9.26
N GLY A 81 -5.66 -4.03 -8.62
CA GLY A 81 -4.65 -5.01 -9.00
C GLY A 81 -4.83 -5.54 -10.43
N MET A 82 -6.05 -5.88 -10.82
CA MET A 82 -6.35 -6.34 -12.19
C MET A 82 -6.03 -5.28 -13.24
N MET A 83 -6.37 -4.03 -12.98
CA MET A 83 -6.15 -2.95 -13.94
C MET A 83 -4.66 -2.64 -14.12
N VAL A 84 -3.91 -2.56 -13.04
CA VAL A 84 -2.46 -2.31 -13.15
C VAL A 84 -1.71 -3.49 -13.77
N TYR A 85 -2.11 -4.72 -13.48
CA TYR A 85 -1.56 -5.90 -14.12
C TYR A 85 -1.85 -5.89 -15.62
N ALA A 86 -3.09 -5.62 -16.02
CA ALA A 86 -3.47 -5.53 -17.43
C ALA A 86 -2.63 -4.47 -18.17
N GLU A 87 -2.51 -3.26 -17.63
CA GLU A 87 -1.74 -2.18 -18.24
C GLU A 87 -0.25 -2.57 -18.39
N ARG A 88 0.36 -3.12 -17.34
CA ARG A 88 1.78 -3.45 -17.37
C ARG A 88 2.12 -4.63 -18.27
N PHE A 89 1.31 -5.68 -18.24
CA PHE A 89 1.56 -6.87 -19.07
C PHE A 89 1.12 -6.68 -20.53
N TRP A 90 0.28 -5.70 -20.81
CA TRP A 90 -0.03 -5.29 -22.17
C TRP A 90 1.11 -4.46 -22.78
N ASN A 91 1.60 -3.47 -22.07
CA ASN A 91 2.64 -2.55 -22.55
C ASN A 91 4.06 -3.12 -22.46
N GLY A 92 4.32 -4.03 -21.52
CA GLY A 92 5.64 -4.57 -21.24
C GLY A 92 6.61 -3.52 -20.68
N GLY A 93 7.90 -3.88 -20.63
CA GLY A 93 8.94 -2.98 -20.14
C GLY A 93 8.82 -2.63 -18.66
N GLU A 94 9.57 -1.61 -18.23
CA GLU A 94 9.56 -1.03 -16.89
C GLU A 94 8.72 0.27 -16.92
N GLY A 95 7.86 0.46 -15.91
CA GLY A 95 7.09 1.70 -15.77
C GLY A 95 7.87 2.78 -15.02
N SER A 96 7.45 4.02 -15.19
CA SER A 96 7.93 5.18 -14.46
C SER A 96 6.85 5.79 -13.58
N TRP A 97 7.24 6.65 -12.66
CA TRP A 97 6.29 7.39 -11.83
C TRP A 97 5.42 8.37 -12.63
N ASP A 98 5.96 8.92 -13.72
CA ASP A 98 5.19 9.84 -14.56
C ASP A 98 4.14 9.09 -15.37
N GLU A 99 4.49 7.93 -15.93
CA GLU A 99 3.53 7.02 -16.58
C GLU A 99 2.49 6.48 -15.59
N LEU A 100 2.86 6.25 -14.32
CA LEU A 100 1.89 5.90 -13.27
C LEU A 100 0.90 7.03 -13.04
N SER A 101 1.36 8.28 -13.00
CA SER A 101 0.47 9.44 -12.87
C SER A 101 -0.52 9.54 -14.04
N GLU A 102 -0.07 9.34 -15.27
CA GLU A 102 -0.96 9.29 -16.45
C GLU A 102 -1.95 8.13 -16.38
N PHE A 103 -1.49 6.99 -15.86
CA PHE A 103 -2.37 5.83 -15.66
C PHE A 103 -3.42 6.09 -14.57
N GLU A 104 -3.09 6.85 -13.54
CA GLU A 104 -4.04 7.25 -12.48
C GLU A 104 -5.21 8.07 -13.04
N ASP A 105 -4.98 8.90 -14.05
CA ASP A 105 -6.05 9.62 -14.76
C ASP A 105 -6.98 8.63 -15.49
N LYS A 106 -6.43 7.63 -16.16
CA LYS A 106 -7.22 6.55 -16.78
C LYS A 106 -8.01 5.78 -15.74
N MET A 107 -7.40 5.45 -14.59
CA MET A 107 -8.07 4.78 -13.46
C MET A 107 -9.23 5.59 -12.92
N SER A 108 -9.05 6.90 -12.76
CA SER A 108 -10.10 7.81 -12.31
C SER A 108 -11.28 7.85 -13.29
N TYR A 109 -11.00 7.85 -14.59
CA TYR A 109 -12.01 7.74 -15.63
C TYR A 109 -12.76 6.40 -15.55
N HIS A 110 -12.05 5.29 -15.42
CA HIS A 110 -12.66 3.96 -15.29
C HIS A 110 -13.55 3.85 -14.05
N LYS A 111 -13.09 4.39 -12.92
CA LYS A 111 -13.85 4.43 -11.68
C LYS A 111 -15.20 5.12 -11.87
N SER A 112 -15.21 6.26 -12.53
CA SER A 112 -16.41 7.10 -12.67
C SER A 112 -17.36 6.66 -13.81
N HIS A 113 -16.86 5.99 -14.85
CA HIS A 113 -17.64 5.69 -16.06
C HIS A 113 -17.89 4.19 -16.27
N ILE A 114 -16.90 3.34 -16.04
CA ILE A 114 -16.97 1.93 -16.40
C ILE A 114 -17.39 1.07 -15.20
N VAL A 115 -16.77 1.28 -14.06
CA VAL A 115 -17.03 0.51 -12.84
C VAL A 115 -17.78 1.31 -11.77
N LYS A 116 -18.55 2.32 -12.20
CA LYS A 116 -19.27 3.25 -11.32
C LYS A 116 -20.24 2.60 -10.33
N ASN A 117 -20.67 1.39 -10.59
CA ASN A 117 -21.56 0.64 -9.69
C ASN A 117 -20.79 -0.27 -8.73
N HIS A 118 -19.46 -0.24 -8.77
CA HIS A 118 -18.58 -0.98 -7.90
C HIS A 118 -17.85 -0.03 -6.95
N ASP A 119 -17.69 -0.41 -5.71
CA ASP A 119 -16.91 0.35 -4.72
C ASP A 119 -15.41 0.17 -5.01
N VAL A 120 -14.88 0.99 -5.93
CA VAL A 120 -13.46 0.98 -6.30
C VAL A 120 -12.72 1.98 -5.43
N ARG A 121 -11.92 1.46 -4.51
CA ARG A 121 -11.13 2.25 -3.56
C ARG A 121 -9.81 2.68 -4.20
N TRP A 122 -9.88 3.63 -5.12
CA TRP A 122 -8.75 4.18 -5.85
C TRP A 122 -8.67 5.70 -5.68
N HIS A 123 -7.47 6.19 -5.39
CA HIS A 123 -7.15 7.62 -5.38
C HIS A 123 -5.75 7.85 -5.92
N PRO A 124 -5.53 8.90 -6.74
CA PRO A 124 -4.22 9.23 -7.27
C PRO A 124 -3.19 9.45 -6.16
N ASN A 125 -1.99 8.92 -6.34
CA ASN A 125 -0.94 8.99 -5.32
C ASN A 125 0.50 9.08 -5.88
N ALA A 126 0.69 8.89 -7.19
CA ALA A 126 2.00 8.87 -7.82
C ALA A 126 2.82 10.15 -7.58
N MET A 127 2.16 11.30 -7.45
CA MET A 127 2.80 12.60 -7.24
C MET A 127 3.15 12.88 -5.77
N THR A 128 2.69 12.07 -4.82
CA THR A 128 3.06 12.22 -3.41
C THR A 128 4.53 11.84 -3.22
N SER A 129 5.31 12.75 -2.63
CA SER A 129 6.74 12.55 -2.40
C SER A 129 7.05 12.66 -0.91
N TRP A 130 7.90 11.79 -0.43
CA TRP A 130 8.27 11.70 0.97
C TRP A 130 9.77 11.90 1.18
N LYS A 131 10.11 12.69 2.19
CA LYS A 131 11.43 12.73 2.80
C LYS A 131 11.37 11.92 4.09
N ILE A 132 12.13 10.84 4.19
CA ILE A 132 12.08 9.91 5.31
C ILE A 132 13.39 9.96 6.08
N LYS A 133 13.30 10.31 7.36
CA LYS A 133 14.43 10.33 8.30
C LYS A 133 14.31 9.13 9.22
N ILE A 134 15.30 8.27 9.20
CA ILE A 134 15.41 7.10 10.08
C ILE A 134 16.40 7.44 11.19
N ASP A 135 16.06 7.12 12.43
CA ASP A 135 16.94 7.39 13.56
C ASP A 135 18.33 6.74 13.35
N GLY A 136 19.37 7.58 13.45
CA GLY A 136 20.75 7.14 13.27
C GLY A 136 21.20 6.89 11.84
N ASN A 137 20.39 7.20 10.83
CA ASN A 137 20.67 6.98 9.42
C ASN A 137 20.49 8.24 8.56
N ASP A 138 20.93 8.16 7.31
CA ASP A 138 20.73 9.20 6.32
C ASP A 138 19.25 9.37 5.94
N THR A 139 18.97 10.51 5.32
CA THR A 139 17.64 10.79 4.79
C THR A 139 17.41 10.01 3.52
N LEU A 140 16.28 9.31 3.44
CA LEU A 140 15.78 8.62 2.26
C LEU A 140 14.65 9.40 1.60
N TYR A 141 14.36 9.06 0.34
CA TYR A 141 13.28 9.65 -0.42
C TYR A 141 12.43 8.52 -1.02
N ALA A 142 11.11 8.70 -0.99
CA ALA A 142 10.15 7.77 -1.56
C ALA A 142 9.04 8.53 -2.29
N ARG A 143 8.32 7.84 -3.18
CA ARG A 143 7.11 8.35 -3.85
C ARG A 143 5.95 7.39 -3.62
N GLY A 144 4.74 7.92 -3.78
CA GLY A 144 3.48 7.17 -3.67
C GLY A 144 2.79 7.33 -2.32
N GLY A 145 1.52 6.94 -2.28
CA GLY A 145 0.67 7.05 -1.10
C GLY A 145 0.88 5.98 -0.05
N ALA A 146 1.59 4.90 -0.38
CA ALA A 146 1.99 3.86 0.58
C ALA A 146 3.46 3.52 0.41
N VAL A 147 4.19 3.45 1.51
CA VAL A 147 5.64 3.21 1.54
C VAL A 147 5.95 2.09 2.52
N ASP A 148 6.65 1.07 2.04
CA ASP A 148 7.30 0.07 2.88
C ASP A 148 8.73 0.53 3.19
N VAL A 149 8.96 0.90 4.45
CA VAL A 149 10.24 1.44 4.90
C VAL A 149 11.32 0.33 4.98
N ASN A 150 10.95 -0.94 5.19
CA ASN A 150 11.89 -2.05 5.12
C ASN A 150 12.41 -2.24 3.69
N ASP A 151 11.52 -2.21 2.70
CA ASP A 151 11.90 -2.28 1.28
C ASP A 151 12.80 -1.11 0.91
N LEU A 152 12.42 0.11 1.29
CA LEU A 152 13.21 1.31 1.05
C LEU A 152 14.60 1.23 1.66
N CYS A 153 14.74 0.71 2.89
CA CYS A 153 16.04 0.46 3.52
C CYS A 153 16.86 -0.57 2.72
N THR A 154 16.21 -1.65 2.28
CA THR A 154 16.86 -2.71 1.49
C THR A 154 17.38 -2.19 0.16
N GLU A 155 16.58 -1.42 -0.56
CA GLU A 155 16.92 -0.79 -1.84
C GLU A 155 18.11 0.18 -1.70
N ASN A 156 18.25 0.82 -0.55
CA ASN A 156 19.34 1.74 -0.24
C ASN A 156 20.51 1.10 0.56
N SER A 157 20.50 -0.21 0.73
CA SER A 157 21.53 -0.96 1.47
C SER A 157 21.70 -0.50 2.93
N ILE A 158 20.62 -0.05 3.57
CA ILE A 158 20.60 0.40 4.96
C ILE A 158 20.17 -0.77 5.85
N THR A 159 20.97 -1.06 6.86
CA THR A 159 20.63 -2.03 7.90
C THR A 159 20.06 -1.28 9.13
N VAL A 160 18.89 -1.68 9.55
CA VAL A 160 18.20 -1.10 10.72
C VAL A 160 18.02 -2.13 11.81
N GLY A 161 17.98 -1.64 13.06
CA GLY A 161 17.72 -2.48 14.23
C GLY A 161 16.29 -3.05 14.28
N ASP A 162 16.07 -3.93 15.25
CA ASP A 162 14.75 -4.52 15.50
C ASP A 162 13.75 -3.49 16.06
N THR A 163 14.26 -2.47 16.74
CA THR A 163 13.50 -1.32 17.23
C THR A 163 14.16 -0.04 16.75
N VAL A 164 13.44 0.75 15.99
CA VAL A 164 13.90 2.01 15.39
C VAL A 164 12.68 2.86 15.02
N SER A 165 12.85 4.16 14.86
CA SER A 165 11.78 5.04 14.40
C SER A 165 12.14 5.72 13.10
N ALA A 166 11.13 6.06 12.35
CA ALA A 166 11.25 6.95 11.19
C ALA A 166 10.25 8.09 11.28
N TRP A 167 10.63 9.21 10.68
CA TRP A 167 9.75 10.32 10.40
C TRP A 167 9.63 10.50 8.88
N ALA A 168 8.42 10.48 8.36
CA ALA A 168 8.14 10.80 6.97
C ALA A 168 7.52 12.20 6.87
N PHE A 169 7.99 12.99 5.91
CA PHE A 169 7.58 14.37 5.68
C PHE A 169 7.12 14.53 4.23
N THR A 170 6.01 15.19 4.04
CA THR A 170 5.55 15.66 2.72
C THR A 170 4.89 17.02 2.87
N ASN A 171 4.70 17.75 1.76
CA ASN A 171 4.03 19.03 1.75
C ASN A 171 2.85 19.02 0.80
N PHE A 172 1.76 19.66 1.23
CA PHE A 172 0.59 19.95 0.40
C PHE A 172 0.41 21.46 0.28
N ASN A 173 0.42 21.96 -0.95
CA ASN A 173 0.06 23.35 -1.20
C ASN A 173 -1.47 23.45 -1.32
N SER A 174 -2.05 24.46 -0.68
CA SER A 174 -3.47 24.76 -0.75
C SER A 174 -3.71 26.22 -1.17
N GLU A 175 -4.62 26.43 -2.10
CA GLU A 175 -4.96 27.78 -2.59
C GLU A 175 -5.69 28.63 -1.54
N CYS A 176 -6.37 27.96 -0.59
CA CYS A 176 -7.11 28.61 0.50
C CYS A 176 -7.12 27.74 1.75
N ASP A 177 -7.56 28.31 2.88
CA ASP A 177 -7.88 27.51 4.07
C ASP A 177 -9.00 26.53 3.71
N THR A 178 -8.76 25.23 3.94
CA THR A 178 -9.70 24.19 3.57
C THR A 178 -9.55 22.94 4.44
N THR A 179 -10.54 22.08 4.41
CA THR A 179 -10.47 20.75 5.02
C THR A 179 -10.47 19.71 3.91
N ILE A 180 -9.52 18.80 3.95
CA ILE A 180 -9.46 17.66 3.03
C ILE A 180 -9.69 16.34 3.77
N LYS A 181 -10.11 15.33 3.03
CA LYS A 181 -10.21 13.96 3.54
C LYS A 181 -8.99 13.15 3.15
N VAL A 182 -8.47 12.38 4.10
CA VAL A 182 -7.29 11.52 3.88
C VAL A 182 -7.50 10.12 4.46
N TRP A 183 -6.98 9.12 3.80
CA TRP A 183 -6.75 7.82 4.41
C TRP A 183 -5.36 7.79 5.02
N VAL A 184 -5.29 7.32 6.26
CA VAL A 184 -4.03 7.17 6.99
C VAL A 184 -4.00 5.81 7.65
N GLY A 185 -2.88 5.14 7.54
CA GLY A 185 -2.66 3.85 8.19
C GLY A 185 -1.19 3.64 8.48
N PHE A 186 -0.95 2.87 9.52
CA PHE A 186 0.37 2.40 9.88
C PHE A 186 0.36 0.88 9.85
N GLU A 187 1.53 0.28 9.72
CA GLU A 187 1.61 -1.17 9.80
C GLU A 187 1.16 -1.64 11.18
N ALA A 188 0.30 -2.64 11.17
CA ALA A 188 -0.06 -3.39 12.35
C ALA A 188 0.28 -4.86 12.17
N ALA A 189 0.59 -5.56 13.24
CA ALA A 189 0.80 -6.99 13.20
C ALA A 189 -0.49 -7.69 12.75
N ALA A 190 -0.52 -8.09 11.49
CA ALA A 190 -1.65 -8.74 10.89
C ALA A 190 -1.53 -10.26 10.94
N ARG A 191 -2.66 -10.95 11.05
CA ARG A 191 -2.71 -12.40 11.15
C ARG A 191 -2.10 -13.14 9.96
N SER A 192 -2.09 -12.54 8.80
CA SER A 192 -1.59 -13.13 7.55
C SER A 192 -0.40 -12.41 6.94
N ASN A 193 0.43 -11.76 7.73
CA ASN A 193 1.49 -10.87 7.26
C ASN A 193 0.99 -9.72 6.36
N ARG A 194 -0.28 -9.43 6.40
CA ARG A 194 -0.90 -8.36 5.64
C ARG A 194 -0.52 -7.03 6.23
N ILE A 195 -0.20 -6.08 5.37
CA ILE A 195 -0.17 -4.69 5.75
C ILE A 195 -1.63 -4.25 5.87
N SER A 196 -2.18 -4.37 7.05
CA SER A 196 -3.45 -3.74 7.38
C SER A 196 -3.13 -2.48 8.16
N GLY A 197 -3.79 -1.41 7.85
CA GLY A 197 -3.67 -0.25 8.69
C GLY A 197 -4.28 -0.44 10.06
N GLY A 198 -4.63 -1.64 10.53
CA GLY A 198 -5.18 -2.01 11.82
C GLY A 198 -5.97 -0.88 12.52
N ILE A 199 -6.49 -1.08 13.70
CA ILE A 199 -6.96 0.00 14.57
C ILE A 199 -6.22 -0.17 15.90
N GLY A 200 -5.57 0.87 16.36
CA GLY A 200 -4.95 0.89 17.68
C GLY A 200 -6.01 0.87 18.79
N PRO A 201 -5.60 0.95 20.05
CA PRO A 201 -6.49 1.28 21.15
C PRO A 201 -7.27 2.54 20.82
N GLN A 202 -8.48 2.64 21.34
CA GLN A 202 -9.39 3.76 21.06
C GLN A 202 -8.68 5.13 21.10
N GLY A 203 -8.83 5.90 20.02
CA GLY A 203 -8.20 7.21 19.87
C GLY A 203 -6.69 7.21 19.62
N LYS A 204 -6.08 6.06 19.32
CA LYS A 204 -4.66 5.96 18.99
C LYS A 204 -4.47 5.27 17.63
N TRP A 205 -3.44 5.69 16.92
CA TRP A 205 -3.05 5.03 15.69
C TRP A 205 -2.41 3.66 15.95
N GLU A 206 -2.45 2.81 14.96
CA GLU A 206 -1.80 1.51 14.94
C GLU A 206 -0.33 1.65 15.29
N ASN A 207 0.18 0.67 16.01
CA ASN A 207 1.59 0.54 16.34
C ASN A 207 2.24 1.84 16.91
N GLN A 208 1.46 2.67 17.59
CA GLN A 208 1.90 3.97 18.14
C GLN A 208 2.34 4.98 17.07
N GLY A 209 1.87 4.84 15.83
CA GLY A 209 2.04 5.84 14.79
C GLY A 209 1.44 7.19 15.19
N ARG A 210 1.90 8.28 14.56
CA ARG A 210 1.37 9.63 14.82
C ARG A 210 1.30 10.42 13.52
N LEU A 211 0.26 11.23 13.39
CA LEU A 211 0.04 12.15 12.26
C LEU A 211 0.04 13.58 12.76
N PHE A 212 0.78 14.45 12.07
CA PHE A 212 0.78 15.90 12.31
C PHE A 212 0.56 16.65 11.00
N VAL A 213 -0.20 17.73 11.08
CA VAL A 213 -0.37 18.72 10.00
C VAL A 213 -0.04 20.10 10.59
N ASN A 214 0.98 20.77 10.09
CA ASN A 214 1.44 22.05 10.61
C ASN A 214 1.61 22.01 12.16
N ASP A 215 2.28 21.00 12.68
CA ASP A 215 2.50 20.72 14.11
C ASP A 215 1.25 20.40 14.95
N LYS A 216 0.04 20.48 14.40
CA LYS A 216 -1.18 19.98 15.04
C LYS A 216 -1.27 18.46 14.90
N GLU A 217 -1.34 17.73 16.01
CA GLU A 217 -1.53 16.28 16.00
C GLU A 217 -2.98 15.91 15.68
N TYR A 218 -3.16 14.90 14.83
CA TYR A 218 -4.46 14.34 14.46
C TYR A 218 -4.54 12.89 14.92
N PHE A 219 -5.70 12.54 15.46
CA PHE A 219 -5.98 11.22 16.03
C PHE A 219 -7.02 10.48 15.18
N PRO A 220 -7.04 9.15 15.23
CA PRO A 220 -8.10 8.38 14.59
C PRO A 220 -9.44 8.63 15.27
N SER A 221 -10.53 8.28 14.61
CA SER A 221 -11.87 8.39 15.19
C SER A 221 -11.98 7.63 16.51
N GLN A 222 -12.63 8.24 17.49
CA GLN A 222 -12.92 7.62 18.78
C GLN A 222 -13.94 6.46 18.67
N GLU A 223 -14.68 6.40 17.57
CA GLU A 223 -15.66 5.35 17.31
C GLU A 223 -14.98 4.05 16.80
N TRP A 224 -13.76 4.17 16.27
CA TRP A 224 -13.00 3.01 15.85
C TRP A 224 -12.48 2.28 17.07
N ASN A 225 -12.87 1.03 17.21
CA ASN A 225 -12.48 0.21 18.34
C ASN A 225 -12.23 -1.22 17.90
N GLY A 226 -11.06 -1.75 18.21
CA GLY A 226 -10.77 -3.10 17.84
C GLY A 226 -9.49 -3.73 18.37
N PRO A 227 -8.96 -3.36 19.57
CA PRO A 227 -7.66 -3.84 20.02
C PRO A 227 -7.59 -5.37 20.13
N GLU A 228 -8.64 -6.04 20.57
CA GLU A 228 -8.65 -7.49 20.70
C GLU A 228 -8.67 -8.20 19.33
N LYS A 229 -9.19 -7.54 18.31
CA LYS A 229 -9.21 -8.08 16.95
C LYS A 229 -7.82 -8.13 16.31
N TYR A 230 -6.86 -7.42 16.86
CA TYR A 230 -5.49 -7.31 16.34
C TYR A 230 -4.48 -8.14 17.11
N ALA A 231 -4.89 -8.84 18.15
CA ALA A 231 -4.00 -9.79 18.78
C ALA A 231 -3.47 -10.75 17.71
N PHE A 232 -2.17 -10.60 17.40
CA PHE A 232 -1.50 -11.46 16.44
C PHE A 232 -1.51 -12.90 16.96
N HIS A 233 -2.25 -13.77 16.32
CA HIS A 233 -2.25 -15.19 16.57
C HIS A 233 -1.45 -15.89 15.48
N PHE A 234 -0.26 -16.34 15.82
CA PHE A 234 0.69 -16.99 14.95
C PHE A 234 0.11 -18.31 14.46
N ASN A 235 -0.74 -18.70 13.90
CA ASN A 235 -1.30 -19.98 13.41
C ASN A 235 -2.84 -20.02 13.36
N THR A 236 -3.51 -18.89 13.26
CA THR A 236 -4.96 -18.86 13.17
C THR A 236 -5.49 -19.53 11.91
N TRP A 237 -4.73 -19.52 10.82
CA TRP A 237 -5.10 -20.25 9.59
C TRP A 237 -5.10 -21.77 9.75
N HIS A 238 -4.47 -22.31 10.79
CA HIS A 238 -4.59 -23.71 11.20
C HIS A 238 -5.74 -23.97 12.18
N LYS A 239 -6.36 -22.91 12.69
CA LYS A 239 -7.45 -22.97 13.66
C LYS A 239 -8.52 -21.92 13.28
N PRO A 240 -9.25 -22.14 12.20
CA PRO A 240 -10.21 -21.18 11.68
C PRO A 240 -11.30 -20.79 12.69
N GLU A 241 -11.58 -21.65 13.66
CA GLU A 241 -12.52 -21.37 14.75
C GLU A 241 -12.03 -20.32 15.75
N GLU A 242 -10.72 -20.13 15.86
CA GLU A 242 -10.10 -19.10 16.70
C GLU A 242 -9.85 -17.77 15.94
N GLU A 243 -10.07 -17.79 14.64
CA GLU A 243 -9.82 -16.63 13.81
C GLU A 243 -10.94 -15.60 13.92
N LEU A 244 -10.57 -14.38 14.36
CA LEU A 244 -11.49 -13.25 14.34
C LEU A 244 -11.58 -12.69 12.92
N PRO A 245 -12.79 -12.46 12.38
CA PRO A 245 -12.95 -11.88 11.06
C PRO A 245 -12.39 -10.46 11.00
N TYR A 246 -11.87 -10.08 9.83
CA TYR A 246 -11.52 -8.69 9.56
C TYR A 246 -12.77 -7.88 9.24
N THR A 247 -12.83 -6.66 9.78
CA THR A 247 -13.84 -5.64 9.44
C THR A 247 -13.23 -4.58 8.53
N ASP A 248 -14.05 -3.76 7.89
CA ASP A 248 -13.60 -2.69 7.00
C ASP A 248 -12.65 -1.71 7.73
N GLU A 249 -12.95 -1.35 8.96
CA GLU A 249 -12.15 -0.38 9.73
C GLU A 249 -10.70 -0.86 9.96
N GLN A 250 -10.43 -2.15 9.81
CA GLN A 250 -9.09 -2.71 9.95
C GLN A 250 -8.17 -2.40 8.76
N PHE A 251 -8.73 -1.89 7.68
CA PHE A 251 -7.99 -1.49 6.49
C PHE A 251 -8.11 0.01 6.30
N TYR A 252 -7.02 0.75 6.33
CA TYR A 252 -7.08 2.20 6.23
C TYR A 252 -7.72 2.68 4.92
N TRP A 253 -7.60 1.92 3.84
CA TRP A 253 -8.25 2.21 2.55
C TRP A 253 -9.73 1.86 2.50
N MET A 254 -10.28 1.29 3.56
CA MET A 254 -11.70 0.95 3.69
C MET A 254 -12.42 1.80 4.75
N ARG A 255 -11.66 2.43 5.65
CA ARG A 255 -12.20 3.29 6.72
C ARG A 255 -12.87 4.53 6.16
N GLU A 256 -13.74 5.13 6.96
CA GLU A 256 -14.10 6.53 6.74
C GLU A 256 -12.84 7.40 6.78
N PRO A 257 -12.61 8.25 5.76
CA PRO A 257 -11.43 9.06 5.72
C PRO A 257 -11.41 10.11 6.84
N LEU A 258 -10.22 10.37 7.37
CA LEU A 258 -10.00 11.42 8.36
C LEU A 258 -10.05 12.80 7.71
N SER A 259 -10.72 13.76 8.34
CA SER A 259 -10.68 15.16 7.95
C SER A 259 -9.47 15.86 8.57
N ILE A 260 -8.66 16.54 7.74
CA ILE A 260 -7.54 17.36 8.19
C ILE A 260 -7.66 18.77 7.63
N ASP A 261 -7.24 19.76 8.42
CA ASP A 261 -7.30 21.17 8.04
C ASP A 261 -5.99 21.61 7.39
N LEU A 262 -6.08 22.23 6.23
CA LEU A 262 -4.97 22.88 5.53
C LEU A 262 -5.13 24.39 5.58
N LYS A 263 -4.03 25.11 5.70
CA LYS A 263 -3.96 26.55 5.56
C LYS A 263 -3.62 26.93 4.12
N GLN A 264 -3.96 28.15 3.72
CA GLN A 264 -3.49 28.70 2.46
C GLN A 264 -1.95 28.65 2.41
N GLY A 265 -1.40 28.19 1.30
CA GLY A 265 0.03 27.98 1.09
C GLY A 265 0.48 26.56 1.43
N ASP A 266 1.73 26.43 1.82
CA ASP A 266 2.36 25.14 2.08
C ASP A 266 1.98 24.59 3.46
N ASN A 267 1.59 23.33 3.48
CA ASN A 267 1.24 22.59 4.69
C ASN A 267 2.16 21.39 4.83
N GLU A 268 2.89 21.32 5.93
CA GLU A 268 3.73 20.17 6.24
C GLU A 268 2.91 19.04 6.85
N ILE A 269 2.99 17.86 6.28
CA ILE A 269 2.45 16.61 6.82
C ILE A 269 3.62 15.80 7.38
N LYS A 270 3.51 15.38 8.63
CA LYS A 270 4.51 14.55 9.30
C LYS A 270 3.89 13.27 9.83
N LEU A 271 4.53 12.14 9.55
CA LEU A 271 4.17 10.84 10.11
C LEU A 271 5.33 10.34 10.97
N TYR A 272 5.02 9.93 12.19
CA TYR A 272 5.94 9.16 13.04
C TYR A 272 5.64 7.68 12.89
N ILE A 273 6.64 6.89 12.55
CA ILE A 273 6.47 5.49 12.13
C ILE A 273 7.45 4.63 12.95
N PRO A 274 7.05 4.13 14.14
CA PRO A 274 7.93 3.29 14.93
C PRO A 274 7.94 1.85 14.45
N LYS A 275 9.11 1.24 14.46
CA LYS A 275 9.31 -0.20 14.39
C LYS A 275 9.56 -0.71 15.78
N THR A 276 8.70 -1.58 16.29
CA THR A 276 8.68 -1.95 17.71
C THR A 276 9.12 -3.39 17.97
N PHE A 277 9.22 -4.22 16.92
CA PHE A 277 9.65 -5.61 17.05
C PHE A 277 10.33 -6.14 15.77
N ARG A 278 11.08 -7.20 15.93
CA ARG A 278 11.74 -7.90 14.83
C ARG A 278 10.72 -8.50 13.87
N GLY A 279 10.97 -8.33 12.58
CA GLY A 279 10.11 -8.89 11.52
C GLY A 279 8.82 -8.12 11.29
N GLN A 280 8.63 -6.98 11.98
CA GLN A 280 7.55 -6.07 11.65
C GLN A 280 7.67 -5.60 10.20
N ARG A 281 6.58 -5.62 9.46
CA ARG A 281 6.44 -4.86 8.22
C ARG A 281 6.33 -3.40 8.58
N TRP A 282 7.37 -2.66 8.31
CA TRP A 282 7.50 -1.28 8.73
C TRP A 282 7.05 -0.36 7.60
N SER A 283 5.79 -0.02 7.58
CA SER A 283 5.15 0.71 6.48
C SER A 283 4.10 1.69 6.97
N PHE A 284 3.72 2.59 6.08
CA PHE A 284 2.63 3.53 6.27
C PHE A 284 1.88 3.78 4.97
N GLY A 285 0.63 4.20 5.08
CA GLY A 285 -0.20 4.74 4.01
C GLY A 285 -0.70 6.12 4.34
N PHE A 286 -0.68 7.03 3.36
CA PHE A 286 -1.29 8.34 3.44
C PHE A 286 -1.76 8.76 2.05
N LEU A 287 -3.07 8.90 1.86
CA LEU A 287 -3.68 9.26 0.59
C LEU A 287 -4.71 10.37 0.77
N LYS A 288 -4.65 11.37 -0.09
CA LYS A 288 -5.76 12.31 -0.24
C LYS A 288 -6.90 11.60 -0.94
N VAL A 289 -8.09 11.63 -0.31
CA VAL A 289 -9.30 11.08 -0.91
C VAL A 289 -9.87 12.11 -1.87
N THR A 290 -10.00 11.74 -3.14
CA THR A 290 -10.67 12.52 -4.18
C THR A 290 -12.09 12.02 -4.38
N GLU A 291 -13.05 12.91 -4.57
CA GLU A 291 -14.46 12.58 -4.86
C GLU A 291 -14.63 11.91 -6.22
#